data_be58ec5bd2a1384f0089012933158d94
#
_entry.id   be58ec5bd2a1384f0089012933158d94
#
_cell.length_a   1.000
_cell.length_b   1.000
_cell.length_c   1.000
_cell.angle_alpha   90.00
_cell.angle_beta   90.00
_cell.angle_gamma   90.00
#
_symmetry.space_group_name_H-M   'P 1'
#
loop_
_entity.id
_entity.type
_entity.pdbx_description
1 polymer ?
#
loop_
_entity_poly.entity_id
_entity_poly.type
_entity_poly.pdbx_seq_one_letter_code
_entity_poly.pdbx_strand_id
1 'polypeptide(L)'
;MIRISFRQSMLAGFLMIALLLSWAAVRSWLVVEAFVDQSRRGNEQALLLSTSIQELAERTHDLERGARQYMVLHDPALRERFDENLALALAAVDRLEAVPGQALATLPTAWREMAGQVGAILHEGGTRSDLAARLAELADLNG
;
A
#
# COMPACT_ATOMS: atom_id res chain seq x y z
N MET A 1 -67.15 19.38 0.26
CA MET A 1 -66.49 19.32 -1.07
C MET A 1 -65.66 20.57 -1.22
N ILE A 2 -64.32 20.42 -1.15
CA ILE A 2 -63.40 21.54 -1.29
C ILE A 2 -63.27 21.87 -2.78
N ARG A 3 -63.86 23.02 -3.19
CA ARG A 3 -63.71 23.52 -4.56
C ARG A 3 -62.30 24.12 -4.70
N ILE A 4 -61.35 23.32 -5.10
CA ILE A 4 -59.98 23.78 -5.43
C ILE A 4 -60.09 24.61 -6.71
N SER A 5 -59.77 25.90 -6.64
CA SER A 5 -59.67 26.79 -7.81
C SER A 5 -58.59 26.30 -8.75
N PHE A 6 -58.81 26.36 -10.05
CA PHE A 6 -57.80 25.99 -11.08
C PHE A 6 -56.43 26.62 -10.84
N ARG A 7 -56.39 27.87 -10.36
CA ARG A 7 -55.14 28.55 -9.96
C ARG A 7 -54.44 27.88 -8.77
N GLN A 8 -55.19 27.36 -7.79
CA GLN A 8 -54.64 26.65 -6.65
C GLN A 8 -54.08 25.28 -7.06
N SER A 9 -54.72 24.58 -7.95
CA SER A 9 -54.23 23.30 -8.50
C SER A 9 -52.92 23.49 -9.28
N MET A 10 -52.85 24.56 -10.09
CA MET A 10 -51.63 24.88 -10.87
C MET A 10 -50.46 25.29 -9.96
N LEU A 11 -50.74 26.09 -8.92
CA LEU A 11 -49.74 26.47 -7.93
C LEU A 11 -49.23 25.25 -7.12
N ALA A 12 -50.12 24.35 -6.70
CA ALA A 12 -49.77 23.14 -6.00
C ALA A 12 -48.90 22.21 -6.84
N GLY A 13 -49.23 22.05 -8.13
CA GLY A 13 -48.41 21.28 -9.08
C GLY A 13 -47.00 21.85 -9.26
N PHE A 14 -46.90 23.17 -9.42
CA PHE A 14 -45.62 23.85 -9.54
C PHE A 14 -44.76 23.70 -8.26
N LEU A 15 -45.38 23.84 -7.10
CA LEU A 15 -44.71 23.72 -5.81
C LEU A 15 -44.23 22.27 -5.57
N MET A 16 -45.02 21.29 -5.99
CA MET A 16 -44.63 19.87 -5.92
C MET A 16 -43.42 19.56 -6.81
N ILE A 17 -43.40 20.09 -8.04
CA ILE A 17 -42.24 19.94 -8.94
C ILE A 17 -41.00 20.62 -8.37
N ALA A 18 -41.15 21.83 -7.82
CA ALA A 18 -40.02 22.54 -7.19
C ALA A 18 -39.46 21.78 -5.98
N LEU A 19 -40.31 21.18 -5.16
CA LEU A 19 -39.92 20.34 -4.05
C LEU A 19 -39.15 19.07 -4.51
N LEU A 20 -39.65 18.41 -5.54
CA LEU A 20 -38.99 17.23 -6.11
C LEU A 20 -37.58 17.56 -6.69
N LEU A 21 -37.49 18.68 -7.42
CA LEU A 21 -36.24 19.14 -7.96
C LEU A 21 -35.24 19.52 -6.85
N SER A 22 -35.71 20.23 -5.82
CA SER A 22 -34.87 20.57 -4.65
C SER A 22 -34.40 19.32 -3.92
N TRP A 23 -35.26 18.34 -3.71
CA TRP A 23 -34.92 17.05 -3.13
C TRP A 23 -33.86 16.31 -3.97
N ALA A 24 -34.06 16.26 -5.29
CA ALA A 24 -33.11 15.62 -6.19
C ALA A 24 -31.73 16.32 -6.17
N ALA A 25 -31.72 17.66 -6.12
CA ALA A 25 -30.47 18.43 -6.02
C ALA A 25 -29.71 18.15 -4.71
N VAL A 26 -30.41 18.12 -3.58
CA VAL A 26 -29.79 17.81 -2.27
C VAL A 26 -29.27 16.37 -2.25
N ARG A 27 -30.02 15.41 -2.77
CA ARG A 27 -29.57 14.01 -2.88
C ARG A 27 -28.33 13.89 -3.76
N SER A 28 -28.31 14.58 -4.89
CA SER A 28 -27.16 14.57 -5.80
C SER A 28 -25.90 15.14 -5.12
N TRP A 29 -26.03 16.22 -4.38
CA TRP A 29 -24.93 16.82 -3.62
C TRP A 29 -24.34 15.85 -2.60
N LEU A 30 -25.18 15.21 -1.78
CA LEU A 30 -24.75 14.26 -0.76
C LEU A 30 -24.02 13.03 -1.37
N VAL A 31 -24.49 12.55 -2.52
CA VAL A 31 -23.84 11.43 -3.23
C VAL A 31 -22.47 11.83 -3.77
N VAL A 32 -22.35 13.03 -4.34
CA VAL A 32 -21.07 13.54 -4.86
C VAL A 32 -20.06 13.72 -3.72
N GLU A 33 -20.48 14.28 -2.59
CA GLU A 33 -19.61 14.48 -1.43
C GLU A 33 -19.10 13.14 -0.88
N ALA A 34 -19.98 12.14 -0.73
CA ALA A 34 -19.59 10.79 -0.31
C ALA A 34 -18.63 10.12 -1.30
N PHE A 35 -18.84 10.32 -2.60
CA PHE A 35 -17.96 9.77 -3.65
C PHE A 35 -16.57 10.43 -3.64
N VAL A 36 -16.51 11.75 -3.44
CA VAL A 36 -15.23 12.49 -3.34
C VAL A 36 -14.43 12.02 -2.13
N ASP A 37 -15.07 11.85 -0.98
CA ASP A 37 -14.42 11.37 0.23
C ASP A 37 -13.89 9.93 0.08
N GLN A 38 -14.68 9.07 -0.54
CA GLN A 38 -14.27 7.69 -0.83
C GLN A 38 -13.10 7.65 -1.81
N SER A 39 -13.13 8.48 -2.84
CA SER A 39 -12.04 8.58 -3.83
C SER A 39 -10.75 9.10 -3.21
N ARG A 40 -10.83 10.09 -2.31
CA ARG A 40 -9.65 10.61 -1.58
C ARG A 40 -9.01 9.55 -0.72
N ARG A 41 -9.80 8.84 0.09
CA ARG A 41 -9.29 7.75 0.95
C ARG A 41 -8.62 6.64 0.14
N GLY A 42 -9.23 6.24 -0.97
CA GLY A 42 -8.65 5.24 -1.87
C GLY A 42 -7.32 5.69 -2.49
N ASN A 43 -7.23 6.96 -2.89
CA ASN A 43 -6.01 7.51 -3.46
C ASN A 43 -4.88 7.66 -2.41
N GLU A 44 -5.20 8.10 -1.20
CA GLU A 44 -4.23 8.19 -0.09
C GLU A 44 -3.67 6.81 0.28
N GLN A 45 -4.53 5.79 0.35
CA GLN A 45 -4.09 4.42 0.60
C GLN A 45 -3.22 3.87 -0.52
N ALA A 46 -3.57 4.13 -1.78
CA ALA A 46 -2.77 3.71 -2.93
C ALA A 46 -1.39 4.38 -2.95
N LEU A 47 -1.30 5.67 -2.61
CA LEU A 47 -0.04 6.39 -2.51
C LEU A 47 0.83 5.86 -1.37
N LEU A 48 0.28 5.64 -0.18
CA LEU A 48 1.00 5.06 0.95
C LEU A 48 1.54 3.66 0.61
N LEU A 49 0.71 2.84 -0.03
CA LEU A 49 1.10 1.51 -0.46
C LEU A 49 2.23 1.56 -1.49
N SER A 50 2.10 2.38 -2.53
CA SER A 50 3.12 2.55 -3.56
C SER A 50 4.45 3.03 -2.98
N THR A 51 4.41 4.02 -2.07
CA THR A 51 5.62 4.52 -1.41
C THR A 51 6.28 3.45 -0.55
N SER A 52 5.50 2.66 0.19
CA SER A 52 6.03 1.59 1.04
C SER A 52 6.64 0.45 0.23
N ILE A 53 6.04 0.08 -0.89
CA ILE A 53 6.60 -0.93 -1.81
C ILE A 53 7.91 -0.42 -2.42
N GLN A 54 7.95 0.84 -2.86
CA GLN A 54 9.16 1.44 -3.42
C GLN A 54 10.28 1.50 -2.38
N GLU A 55 9.99 1.91 -1.15
CA GLU A 55 10.96 1.90 -0.05
C GLU A 55 11.50 0.48 0.20
N LEU A 56 10.63 -0.53 0.22
CA LEU A 56 11.04 -1.91 0.40
C LEU A 56 11.93 -2.38 -0.76
N ALA A 57 11.61 -2.04 -2.00
CA ALA A 57 12.42 -2.39 -3.17
C ALA A 57 13.83 -1.76 -3.10
N GLU A 58 13.93 -0.48 -2.73
CA GLU A 58 15.22 0.21 -2.53
C GLU A 58 16.05 -0.47 -1.43
N ARG A 59 15.42 -0.79 -0.28
CA ARG A 59 16.10 -1.50 0.82
C ARG A 59 16.56 -2.90 0.41
N THR A 60 15.76 -3.63 -0.36
CA THR A 60 16.12 -4.94 -0.88
C THR A 60 17.36 -4.86 -1.78
N HIS A 61 17.42 -3.84 -2.63
CA HIS A 61 18.59 -3.61 -3.49
C HIS A 61 19.86 -3.28 -2.70
N ASP A 62 19.73 -2.47 -1.66
CA ASP A 62 20.84 -2.15 -0.75
C ASP A 62 21.32 -3.39 0.02
N LEU A 63 20.42 -4.25 0.47
CA LEU A 63 20.74 -5.54 1.10
C LEU A 63 21.48 -6.46 0.14
N GLU A 64 21.00 -6.58 -1.09
CA GLU A 64 21.65 -7.38 -2.14
C GLU A 64 23.09 -6.90 -2.40
N ARG A 65 23.25 -5.60 -2.56
CA ARG A 65 24.57 -4.98 -2.78
C ARG A 65 25.50 -5.20 -1.59
N GLY A 66 25.01 -4.98 -0.37
CA GLY A 66 25.79 -5.17 0.87
C GLY A 66 26.21 -6.63 1.04
N ALA A 67 25.29 -7.58 0.82
CA ALA A 67 25.58 -9.00 0.90
C ALA A 67 26.65 -9.44 -0.11
N ARG A 68 26.54 -9.00 -1.37
CA ARG A 68 27.54 -9.28 -2.41
C ARG A 68 28.91 -8.70 -2.07
N GLN A 69 28.96 -7.48 -1.54
CA GLN A 69 30.23 -6.85 -1.12
C GLN A 69 30.87 -7.61 0.03
N TYR A 70 30.09 -7.99 1.05
CA TYR A 70 30.59 -8.78 2.17
C TYR A 70 31.19 -10.11 1.71
N MET A 71 30.53 -10.84 0.81
CA MET A 71 31.03 -12.12 0.28
C MET A 71 32.32 -12.01 -0.50
N VAL A 72 32.67 -10.83 -1.00
CA VAL A 72 33.94 -10.59 -1.72
C VAL A 72 35.04 -10.12 -0.77
N LEU A 73 34.73 -9.20 0.12
CA LEU A 73 35.73 -8.49 0.94
C LEU A 73 35.89 -9.10 2.34
N HIS A 74 34.90 -9.84 2.82
CA HIS A 74 34.84 -10.42 4.18
C HIS A 74 35.12 -9.39 5.28
N ASP A 75 34.76 -8.11 5.03
CA ASP A 75 34.92 -7.01 5.97
C ASP A 75 33.80 -7.00 7.02
N PRO A 76 34.09 -7.11 8.32
CA PRO A 76 33.09 -7.08 9.38
C PRO A 76 32.20 -5.83 9.35
N ALA A 77 32.75 -4.68 8.92
CA ALA A 77 31.99 -3.44 8.82
C ALA A 77 30.86 -3.51 7.74
N LEU A 78 31.07 -4.29 6.68
CA LEU A 78 30.02 -4.53 5.67
C LEU A 78 28.92 -5.43 6.20
N ARG A 79 29.24 -6.35 7.09
CA ARG A 79 28.26 -7.20 7.76
C ARG A 79 27.39 -6.37 8.71
N GLU A 80 27.99 -5.52 9.53
CA GLU A 80 27.26 -4.63 10.42
C GLU A 80 26.28 -3.73 9.64
N ARG A 81 26.72 -3.15 8.52
CA ARG A 81 25.86 -2.37 7.62
C ARG A 81 24.74 -3.22 7.00
N PHE A 82 25.00 -4.47 6.68
CA PHE A 82 23.95 -5.37 6.19
C PHE A 82 22.90 -5.60 7.28
N ASP A 83 23.30 -5.87 8.51
CA ASP A 83 22.40 -6.10 9.65
C ASP A 83 21.55 -4.84 9.95
N GLU A 84 22.14 -3.64 9.88
CA GLU A 84 21.42 -2.36 9.99
C GLU A 84 20.39 -2.18 8.87
N ASN A 85 20.78 -2.42 7.62
CA ASN A 85 19.85 -2.32 6.48
C ASN A 85 18.73 -3.36 6.54
N LEU A 86 19.03 -4.57 7.04
CA LEU A 86 18.03 -5.61 7.26
C LEU A 86 16.99 -5.17 8.30
N ALA A 87 17.43 -4.57 9.40
CA ALA A 87 16.52 -4.04 10.42
C ALA A 87 15.63 -2.93 9.87
N LEU A 88 16.16 -2.04 9.03
CA LEU A 88 15.38 -0.98 8.37
C LEU A 88 14.37 -1.55 7.36
N ALA A 89 14.77 -2.56 6.61
CA ALA A 89 13.88 -3.24 5.67
C ALA A 89 12.75 -3.99 6.39
N LEU A 90 13.04 -4.66 7.50
CA LEU A 90 12.01 -5.30 8.34
C LEU A 90 11.01 -4.28 8.89
N ALA A 91 11.47 -3.11 9.33
CA ALA A 91 10.60 -2.03 9.76
C ALA A 91 9.71 -1.49 8.61
N ALA A 92 10.20 -1.49 7.36
CA ALA A 92 9.39 -1.15 6.20
C ALA A 92 8.33 -2.22 5.91
N VAL A 93 8.66 -3.50 6.05
CA VAL A 93 7.72 -4.62 5.93
C VAL A 93 6.62 -4.54 7.00
N ASP A 94 6.97 -4.19 8.25
CA ASP A 94 5.98 -4.01 9.33
C ASP A 94 5.01 -2.86 9.03
N ARG A 95 5.51 -1.76 8.46
CA ARG A 95 4.65 -0.65 8.00
C ARG A 95 3.70 -1.08 6.87
N LEU A 96 4.19 -1.90 5.95
CA LEU A 96 3.39 -2.43 4.85
C LEU A 96 2.27 -3.34 5.36
N GLU A 97 2.55 -4.17 6.35
CA GLU A 97 1.56 -5.07 6.98
C GLU A 97 0.47 -4.29 7.73
N ALA A 98 0.78 -3.11 8.25
CA ALA A 98 -0.18 -2.25 8.92
C ALA A 98 -1.19 -1.58 7.94
N VAL A 99 -0.93 -1.61 6.62
CA VAL A 99 -1.84 -1.07 5.62
C VAL A 99 -2.99 -2.04 5.36
N PRO A 100 -4.27 -1.64 5.56
CA PRO A 100 -5.40 -2.51 5.33
C PRO A 100 -5.53 -2.86 3.84
N GLY A 101 -5.38 -4.13 3.49
CA GLY A 101 -5.60 -4.60 2.12
C GLY A 101 -5.17 -6.07 1.98
N GLN A 102 -6.05 -6.91 1.42
CA GLN A 102 -5.76 -8.34 1.25
C GLN A 102 -4.77 -8.65 0.12
N ALA A 103 -4.53 -7.73 -0.80
CA ALA A 103 -3.72 -7.98 -2.00
C ALA A 103 -2.24 -8.29 -1.70
N LEU A 104 -1.74 -7.87 -0.53
CA LEU A 104 -0.34 -8.04 -0.14
C LEU A 104 -0.16 -8.88 1.13
N ALA A 105 -1.18 -9.62 1.58
CA ALA A 105 -1.14 -10.36 2.84
C ALA A 105 0.00 -11.38 2.94
N THR A 106 0.46 -11.92 1.81
CA THR A 106 1.53 -12.93 1.75
C THR A 106 2.92 -12.34 1.56
N LEU A 107 3.04 -11.14 0.99
CA LEU A 107 4.32 -10.49 0.68
C LEU A 107 5.19 -10.26 1.93
N PRO A 108 4.67 -9.67 3.03
CA PRO A 108 5.47 -9.43 4.24
C PRO A 108 6.04 -10.72 4.83
N THR A 109 5.26 -11.78 4.87
CA THR A 109 5.69 -13.07 5.42
C THR A 109 6.76 -13.72 4.55
N ALA A 110 6.53 -13.78 3.23
CA ALA A 110 7.49 -14.34 2.28
C ALA A 110 8.80 -13.55 2.28
N TRP A 111 8.71 -12.22 2.34
CA TRP A 111 9.89 -11.36 2.38
C TRP A 111 10.72 -11.56 3.65
N ARG A 112 10.09 -11.63 4.84
CA ARG A 112 10.78 -11.90 6.11
C ARG A 112 11.49 -13.24 6.10
N GLU A 113 10.82 -14.28 5.59
CA GLU A 113 11.40 -15.61 5.50
C GLU A 113 12.64 -15.61 4.60
N MET A 114 12.55 -15.00 3.42
CA MET A 114 13.66 -14.94 2.48
C MET A 114 14.82 -14.08 3.00
N ALA A 115 14.53 -12.92 3.60
CA ALA A 115 15.54 -12.06 4.22
C ALA A 115 16.23 -12.75 5.39
N GLY A 116 15.51 -13.54 6.19
CA GLY A 116 16.06 -14.37 7.25
C GLY A 116 17.04 -15.43 6.71
N GLN A 117 16.70 -16.08 5.60
CA GLN A 117 17.59 -17.06 4.95
C GLN A 117 18.87 -16.41 4.41
N VAL A 118 18.77 -15.22 3.80
CA VAL A 118 19.96 -14.45 3.38
C VAL A 118 20.84 -14.10 4.57
N GLY A 119 20.26 -13.63 5.66
CA GLY A 119 20.97 -13.35 6.90
C GLY A 119 21.70 -14.59 7.46
N ALA A 120 21.01 -15.73 7.53
CA ALA A 120 21.59 -16.99 7.99
C ALA A 120 22.81 -17.42 7.14
N ILE A 121 22.70 -17.35 5.83
CA ILE A 121 23.82 -17.66 4.91
C ILE A 121 25.05 -16.79 5.20
N LEU A 122 24.85 -15.50 5.45
CA LEU A 122 25.93 -14.58 5.77
C LEU A 122 26.56 -14.84 7.16
N HIS A 123 25.74 -15.29 8.12
CA HIS A 123 26.21 -15.60 9.48
C HIS A 123 26.89 -16.96 9.58
N GLU A 124 26.43 -17.97 8.83
CA GLU A 124 26.92 -19.36 8.90
C GLU A 124 28.02 -19.66 7.89
N GLY A 125 28.35 -18.71 6.98
CA GLY A 125 29.40 -18.87 6.00
C GLY A 125 28.97 -19.73 4.80
N GLY A 126 27.73 -19.62 4.36
CA GLY A 126 27.19 -20.29 3.17
C GLY A 126 27.91 -19.94 1.87
N THR A 127 27.61 -20.69 0.80
CA THR A 127 28.29 -20.49 -0.48
C THR A 127 27.79 -19.25 -1.23
N ARG A 128 28.63 -18.71 -2.12
CA ARG A 128 28.24 -17.58 -2.99
C ARG A 128 27.03 -17.93 -3.89
N SER A 129 26.94 -19.19 -4.32
CA SER A 129 25.83 -19.67 -5.17
C SER A 129 24.49 -19.67 -4.40
N ASP A 130 24.51 -20.11 -3.14
CA ASP A 130 23.31 -20.13 -2.29
C ASP A 130 22.82 -18.71 -2.03
N LEU A 131 23.75 -17.81 -1.71
CA LEU A 131 23.42 -16.40 -1.50
C LEU A 131 22.83 -15.77 -2.77
N ALA A 132 23.44 -16.02 -3.94
CA ALA A 132 22.97 -15.47 -5.20
C ALA A 132 21.55 -15.95 -5.54
N ALA A 133 21.24 -17.23 -5.30
CA ALA A 133 19.91 -17.78 -5.51
C ALA A 133 18.87 -17.11 -4.61
N ARG A 134 19.17 -16.95 -3.32
CA ARG A 134 18.24 -16.34 -2.37
C ARG A 134 18.05 -14.84 -2.60
N LEU A 135 19.08 -14.13 -3.02
CA LEU A 135 18.94 -12.72 -3.39
C LEU A 135 18.10 -12.52 -4.65
N ALA A 136 18.20 -13.43 -5.63
CA ALA A 136 17.33 -13.40 -6.79
C ALA A 136 15.86 -13.64 -6.43
N GLU A 137 15.57 -14.63 -5.57
CA GLU A 137 14.21 -14.87 -5.05
C GLU A 137 13.68 -13.68 -4.26
N LEU A 138 14.51 -13.01 -3.45
CA LEU A 138 14.11 -11.82 -2.70
C LEU A 138 13.79 -10.63 -3.63
N ALA A 139 14.55 -10.47 -4.70
CA ALA A 139 14.30 -9.44 -5.72
C ALA A 139 12.99 -9.69 -6.48
N ASP A 140 12.70 -10.94 -6.82
CA ASP A 140 11.48 -11.35 -7.53
C ASP A 140 10.19 -11.10 -6.71
N LEU A 141 10.27 -11.08 -5.37
CA LEU A 141 9.14 -10.75 -4.51
C LEU A 141 8.71 -9.27 -4.60
N ASN A 142 9.56 -8.39 -5.11
CA ASN A 142 9.30 -6.94 -5.22
C ASN A 142 8.91 -6.48 -6.64
N GLY A 143 8.95 -7.37 -7.64
CA GLY A 143 8.58 -7.09 -9.05
C GLY A 143 7.16 -7.45 -9.35
#